data_50701dd71be8912711f0876c4d10b291
#
_entry.id   50701dd71be8912711f0876c4d10b291
#
_cell.length_a   1.000
_cell.length_b   1.000
_cell.length_c   1.000
_cell.angle_alpha   90.00
_cell.angle_beta   90.00
_cell.angle_gamma   90.00
#
_symmetry.space_group_name_H-M   'P 1'
#
loop_
_entity.id
_entity.type
_entity.pdbx_description
1 polymer ?
#
loop_
_entity_poly.entity_id
_entity_poly.type
_entity_poly.pdbx_seq_one_letter_code
_entity_poly.pdbx_strand_id
1 'polypeptide(L)'
;VAKEQVAQALGDFLAAFHVEGEGREYCGVYGFTSFNAVRYFENIDVVDDTQPANDAPDMLYVMYRDLIVFDHYSNRIRLVTLVREGESVASGGKVLTDIEQQLRRPGQCYDFHTEGPVFSTLSDEAHRANIRRCVAHCLRGDVFQIVVSRRFCQRYSGDDFRLYRALRSINPSPYLFYFDFGGFRIFGSSPETHCRIDGDRAYIDPIAGTTRR
;
A
#
# COMPACT_ATOMS: atom_id res chain seq x y z
N VAL A 1 -6.55 15.07 -15.50
CA VAL A 1 -7.93 14.72 -15.13
C VAL A 1 -8.41 15.78 -14.14
N ALA A 2 -9.61 16.35 -14.33
CA ALA A 2 -10.18 17.28 -13.36
C ALA A 2 -10.51 16.55 -12.04
N LYS A 3 -10.53 17.29 -10.92
CA LYS A 3 -10.74 16.73 -9.57
C LYS A 3 -11.97 15.80 -9.52
N GLU A 4 -13.07 16.25 -10.08
CA GLU A 4 -14.38 15.57 -10.08
C GLU A 4 -14.39 14.30 -10.95
N GLN A 5 -13.36 14.09 -11.76
CA GLN A 5 -13.27 12.98 -12.71
C GLN A 5 -12.30 11.89 -12.28
N VAL A 6 -11.64 12.02 -11.12
CA VAL A 6 -10.58 11.08 -10.70
C VAL A 6 -11.15 9.68 -10.47
N ALA A 7 -12.27 9.55 -9.76
CA ALA A 7 -12.91 8.26 -9.54
C ALA A 7 -13.41 7.63 -10.85
N GLN A 8 -14.00 8.45 -11.73
CA GLN A 8 -14.46 7.99 -13.05
C GLN A 8 -13.29 7.52 -13.90
N ALA A 9 -12.17 8.25 -13.93
CA ALA A 9 -11.00 7.88 -14.72
C ALA A 9 -10.41 6.53 -14.28
N LEU A 10 -10.43 6.21 -12.98
CA LEU A 10 -10.03 4.90 -12.49
C LEU A 10 -11.01 3.81 -12.94
N GLY A 11 -12.30 4.07 -12.84
CA GLY A 11 -13.35 3.18 -13.32
C GLY A 11 -13.25 2.92 -14.82
N ASP A 12 -13.07 3.95 -15.62
CA ASP A 12 -12.91 3.85 -17.08
C ASP A 12 -11.65 3.06 -17.45
N PHE A 13 -10.54 3.27 -16.73
CA PHE A 13 -9.32 2.49 -16.92
C PHE A 13 -9.56 1.01 -16.66
N LEU A 14 -10.22 0.67 -15.54
CA LEU A 14 -10.53 -0.73 -15.21
C LEU A 14 -11.50 -1.36 -16.22
N ALA A 15 -12.49 -0.63 -16.68
CA ALA A 15 -13.48 -1.08 -17.66
C ALA A 15 -12.88 -1.32 -19.06
N ALA A 16 -11.70 -0.74 -19.34
CA ALA A 16 -10.98 -0.97 -20.61
C ALA A 16 -10.35 -2.37 -20.70
N PHE A 17 -10.31 -3.11 -19.59
CA PHE A 17 -9.72 -4.45 -19.54
C PHE A 17 -10.80 -5.50 -19.28
N HIS A 18 -10.87 -6.49 -20.14
CA HIS A 18 -11.65 -7.71 -19.92
C HIS A 18 -10.69 -8.88 -19.81
N VAL A 19 -10.68 -9.55 -18.66
CA VAL A 19 -9.77 -10.66 -18.37
C VAL A 19 -10.56 -11.95 -18.25
N GLU A 20 -10.17 -12.95 -19.03
CA GLU A 20 -10.75 -14.29 -19.03
C GLU A 20 -9.71 -15.33 -18.64
N GLY A 21 -10.19 -16.50 -18.24
CA GLY A 21 -9.37 -17.64 -17.93
C GLY A 21 -9.17 -17.89 -16.43
N GLU A 22 -8.41 -18.95 -16.16
CA GLU A 22 -8.04 -19.33 -14.78
C GLU A 22 -7.02 -18.33 -14.19
N GLY A 23 -7.24 -17.88 -12.96
CA GLY A 23 -6.40 -16.90 -12.28
C GLY A 23 -6.84 -15.44 -12.51
N ARG A 24 -7.93 -15.19 -13.24
CA ARG A 24 -8.48 -13.86 -13.48
C ARG A 24 -8.81 -13.12 -12.17
N GLU A 25 -9.13 -13.84 -11.11
CA GLU A 25 -9.44 -13.31 -9.79
C GLU A 25 -8.27 -12.59 -9.12
N TYR A 26 -7.04 -12.83 -9.59
CA TYR A 26 -5.83 -12.15 -9.12
C TYR A 26 -5.44 -10.96 -10.01
N CYS A 27 -6.08 -10.83 -11.18
CA CYS A 27 -5.77 -9.74 -12.10
C CYS A 27 -6.52 -8.47 -11.71
N GLY A 28 -5.81 -7.36 -11.69
CA GLY A 28 -6.37 -6.08 -11.30
C GLY A 28 -5.29 -5.03 -11.14
N VAL A 29 -5.63 -3.94 -10.48
CA VAL A 29 -4.69 -2.87 -10.17
C VAL A 29 -4.27 -2.93 -8.70
N TYR A 30 -2.98 -2.75 -8.48
CA TYR A 30 -2.35 -2.77 -7.17
C TYR A 30 -1.67 -1.42 -6.94
N GLY A 31 -1.87 -0.83 -5.78
CA GLY A 31 -1.30 0.47 -5.55
C GLY A 31 -1.75 1.09 -4.24
N PHE A 32 -1.73 2.40 -4.19
CA PHE A 32 -2.11 3.14 -3.00
C PHE A 32 -2.84 4.44 -3.33
N THR A 33 -3.58 4.90 -2.35
CA THR A 33 -4.18 6.22 -2.29
C THR A 33 -3.65 6.91 -1.04
N SER A 34 -3.05 8.09 -1.18
CA SER A 34 -2.54 8.86 -0.05
C SER A 34 -3.68 9.46 0.77
N PHE A 35 -3.37 9.89 2.00
CA PHE A 35 -4.33 10.63 2.82
C PHE A 35 -4.85 11.89 2.11
N ASN A 36 -3.97 12.62 1.43
CA ASN A 36 -4.31 13.85 0.74
C ASN A 36 -5.24 13.66 -0.46
N ALA A 37 -5.36 12.44 -0.97
CA ALA A 37 -6.29 12.13 -2.06
C ALA A 37 -7.77 12.32 -1.66
N VAL A 38 -8.08 12.46 -0.37
CA VAL A 38 -9.43 12.81 0.10
C VAL A 38 -9.97 14.07 -0.59
N ARG A 39 -9.09 14.99 -1.01
CA ARG A 39 -9.44 16.20 -1.79
C ARG A 39 -10.15 15.90 -3.11
N TYR A 40 -10.00 14.70 -3.65
CA TYR A 40 -10.63 14.30 -4.91
C TYR A 40 -12.06 13.76 -4.71
N PHE A 41 -12.42 13.43 -3.49
CA PHE A 41 -13.68 12.79 -3.15
C PHE A 41 -14.56 13.67 -2.27
N GLU A 42 -13.94 14.55 -1.47
CA GLU A 42 -14.63 15.40 -0.50
C GLU A 42 -14.29 16.88 -0.73
N ASN A 43 -15.20 17.76 -0.31
CA ASN A 43 -14.96 19.20 -0.33
C ASN A 43 -14.22 19.64 0.94
N ILE A 44 -12.95 19.24 1.03
CA ILE A 44 -12.06 19.50 2.16
C ILE A 44 -10.79 20.17 1.65
N ASP A 45 -10.37 21.23 2.32
CA ASP A 45 -9.05 21.82 2.12
C ASP A 45 -7.98 20.97 2.78
N VAL A 46 -7.11 20.40 1.97
CA VAL A 46 -5.97 19.62 2.43
C VAL A 46 -4.70 20.47 2.24
N VAL A 47 -3.96 20.62 3.33
CA VAL A 47 -2.66 21.29 3.27
C VAL A 47 -1.66 20.34 2.63
N ASP A 48 -1.07 20.78 1.52
CA ASP A 48 0.00 20.03 0.86
C ASP A 48 1.24 19.96 1.75
N ASP A 49 1.85 18.78 1.78
CA ASP A 49 3.18 18.65 2.37
C ASP A 49 4.20 19.31 1.43
N THR A 50 4.56 20.52 1.75
CA THR A 50 5.54 21.31 0.98
C THR A 50 6.98 20.85 1.20
N GLN A 51 7.19 19.78 1.98
CA GLN A 51 8.52 19.24 2.23
C GLN A 51 9.08 18.64 0.93
N PRO A 52 10.28 19.04 0.48
CA PRO A 52 10.87 18.54 -0.77
C PRO A 52 11.09 17.03 -0.83
N ALA A 53 11.01 16.36 0.32
CA ALA A 53 11.24 14.91 0.45
C ALA A 53 10.00 14.05 0.23
N ASN A 54 8.82 14.63 -0.04
CA ASN A 54 7.59 13.87 -0.28
C ASN A 54 7.03 14.22 -1.65
N ASP A 55 7.59 13.61 -2.68
CA ASP A 55 7.20 13.72 -4.08
C ASP A 55 6.32 12.53 -4.56
N ALA A 56 5.90 11.67 -3.64
CA ALA A 56 4.98 10.58 -3.96
C ALA A 56 3.63 11.15 -4.44
N PRO A 57 3.06 10.60 -5.51
CA PRO A 57 1.76 11.04 -6.01
C PRO A 57 0.64 10.76 -5.01
N ASP A 58 -0.48 11.48 -5.12
CA ASP A 58 -1.65 11.23 -4.28
C ASP A 58 -2.26 9.85 -4.52
N MET A 59 -2.16 9.34 -5.74
CA MET A 59 -2.66 8.02 -6.12
C MET A 59 -1.74 7.39 -7.17
N LEU A 60 -1.40 6.13 -6.98
CA LEU A 60 -0.66 5.34 -7.95
C LEU A 60 -1.15 3.90 -7.94
N TYR A 61 -1.65 3.45 -9.08
CA TYR A 61 -2.10 2.09 -9.31
C TYR A 61 -1.41 1.50 -10.53
N VAL A 62 -0.99 0.26 -10.43
CA VAL A 62 -0.28 -0.47 -11.48
C VAL A 62 -1.02 -1.77 -11.76
N MET A 63 -1.26 -2.07 -13.03
CA MET A 63 -1.70 -3.38 -13.48
C MET A 63 -0.48 -4.23 -13.83
N TYR A 64 -0.29 -5.33 -13.12
CA TYR A 64 0.81 -6.24 -13.37
C TYR A 64 0.39 -7.29 -14.39
N ARG A 65 1.28 -7.55 -15.35
CA ARG A 65 1.10 -8.60 -16.34
C ARG A 65 1.34 -9.99 -15.76
N ASP A 66 2.39 -10.10 -14.93
CA ASP A 66 2.87 -11.36 -14.39
C ASP A 66 2.69 -11.37 -12.88
N LEU A 67 2.08 -12.42 -12.35
CA LEU A 67 1.75 -12.54 -10.93
C LEU A 67 2.26 -13.88 -10.38
N ILE A 68 2.78 -13.82 -9.15
CA ILE A 68 3.09 -14.98 -8.34
C ILE A 68 2.18 -14.96 -7.12
N VAL A 69 1.32 -15.94 -7.01
CA VAL A 69 0.33 -16.05 -5.94
C VAL A 69 0.69 -17.20 -5.01
N PHE A 70 0.93 -16.89 -3.74
CA PHE A 70 1.14 -17.89 -2.69
C PHE A 70 -0.16 -18.10 -1.93
N ASP A 71 -0.77 -19.26 -2.13
CA ASP A 71 -1.92 -19.68 -1.34
C ASP A 71 -1.43 -20.46 -0.11
N HIS A 72 -1.39 -19.79 1.02
CA HIS A 72 -0.92 -20.38 2.27
C HIS A 72 -1.88 -21.44 2.84
N TYR A 73 -3.16 -21.38 2.47
CA TYR A 73 -4.14 -22.36 2.92
C TYR A 73 -3.94 -23.72 2.23
N SER A 74 -3.77 -23.70 0.91
CA SER A 74 -3.56 -24.93 0.11
C SER A 74 -2.08 -25.26 -0.09
N ASN A 75 -1.14 -24.44 0.40
CA ASN A 75 0.30 -24.56 0.16
C ASN A 75 0.66 -24.63 -1.33
N ARG A 76 0.01 -23.83 -2.14
CA ARG A 76 0.23 -23.78 -3.59
C ARG A 76 0.81 -22.45 -4.02
N ILE A 77 1.66 -22.51 -5.04
CA ILE A 77 2.12 -21.35 -5.79
C ILE A 77 1.43 -21.39 -7.15
N ARG A 78 0.80 -20.28 -7.52
CA ARG A 78 0.23 -20.09 -8.85
C ARG A 78 1.04 -19.02 -9.57
N LEU A 79 1.40 -19.29 -10.81
CA LEU A 79 2.02 -18.35 -11.70
C LEU A 79 0.98 -17.94 -12.74
N VAL A 80 0.71 -16.66 -12.87
CA VAL A 80 -0.29 -16.11 -13.78
C VAL A 80 0.38 -15.08 -14.66
N THR A 81 0.13 -15.12 -15.96
CA THR A 81 0.56 -14.10 -16.91
C THR A 81 -0.59 -13.72 -17.83
N LEU A 82 -0.75 -12.42 -18.06
CA LEU A 82 -1.73 -11.89 -18.99
C LEU A 82 -1.17 -11.95 -20.42
N VAL A 83 -1.91 -12.59 -21.29
CA VAL A 83 -1.64 -12.63 -22.73
C VAL A 83 -2.67 -11.75 -23.44
N ARG A 84 -2.24 -10.82 -24.26
CA ARG A 84 -3.15 -9.92 -24.97
C ARG A 84 -3.86 -10.70 -26.08
N GLU A 85 -5.05 -10.25 -26.42
CA GLU A 85 -5.77 -10.75 -27.58
C GLU A 85 -4.89 -10.64 -28.84
N GLY A 86 -4.79 -11.73 -29.61
CA GLY A 86 -3.92 -11.82 -30.78
C GLY A 86 -2.46 -12.23 -30.50
N GLU A 87 -2.01 -12.26 -29.25
CA GLU A 87 -0.70 -12.83 -28.88
C GLU A 87 -0.80 -14.36 -28.75
N SER A 88 0.33 -15.03 -28.99
CA SER A 88 0.41 -16.49 -28.83
C SER A 88 0.38 -16.90 -27.37
N VAL A 89 -0.48 -17.84 -27.00
CA VAL A 89 -0.51 -18.45 -25.66
C VAL A 89 0.85 -19.11 -25.32
N ALA A 90 1.57 -19.61 -26.33
CA ALA A 90 2.91 -20.18 -26.15
C ALA A 90 3.92 -19.14 -25.61
N SER A 91 3.76 -17.85 -25.94
CA SER A 91 4.62 -16.79 -25.40
C SER A 91 4.40 -16.62 -23.89
N GLY A 92 3.15 -16.71 -23.43
CA GLY A 92 2.84 -16.72 -22.01
C GLY A 92 3.45 -17.93 -21.29
N GLY A 93 3.36 -19.12 -21.86
CA GLY A 93 3.98 -20.34 -21.31
C GLY A 93 5.49 -20.19 -21.10
N LYS A 94 6.19 -19.52 -22.01
CA LYS A 94 7.63 -19.23 -21.84
C LYS A 94 7.89 -18.31 -20.64
N VAL A 95 7.11 -17.24 -20.49
CA VAL A 95 7.23 -16.32 -19.35
C VAL A 95 7.03 -17.07 -18.03
N LEU A 96 6.02 -17.92 -17.93
CA LEU A 96 5.78 -18.72 -16.73
C LEU A 96 6.95 -19.66 -16.41
N THR A 97 7.54 -20.30 -17.43
CA THR A 97 8.72 -21.15 -17.27
C THR A 97 9.93 -20.35 -16.76
N ASP A 98 10.15 -19.16 -17.32
CA ASP A 98 11.26 -18.29 -16.90
C ASP A 98 11.08 -17.84 -15.42
N ILE A 99 9.87 -17.49 -15.01
CA ILE A 99 9.54 -17.14 -13.60
C ILE A 99 9.79 -18.35 -12.70
N GLU A 100 9.33 -19.54 -13.06
CA GLU A 100 9.55 -20.77 -12.31
C GLU A 100 11.05 -21.04 -12.11
N GLN A 101 11.85 -20.89 -13.16
CA GLN A 101 13.30 -21.06 -13.07
C GLN A 101 13.94 -20.03 -12.13
N GLN A 102 13.48 -18.77 -12.16
CA GLN A 102 13.97 -17.74 -11.23
C GLN A 102 13.62 -18.06 -9.77
N LEU A 103 12.43 -18.55 -9.51
CA LEU A 103 12.01 -18.95 -8.14
C LEU A 103 12.86 -20.08 -7.56
N ARG A 104 13.44 -20.94 -8.41
CA ARG A 104 14.33 -22.03 -7.99
C ARG A 104 15.77 -21.57 -7.71
N ARG A 105 16.14 -20.33 -8.09
CA ARG A 105 17.49 -19.80 -7.84
C ARG A 105 17.61 -19.36 -6.38
N PRO A 106 18.79 -19.52 -5.76
CA PRO A 106 19.05 -18.95 -4.44
C PRO A 106 18.82 -17.43 -4.47
N GLY A 107 18.03 -16.94 -3.52
CA GLY A 107 17.84 -15.51 -3.35
C GLY A 107 19.13 -14.84 -2.84
N GLN A 108 19.39 -13.64 -3.33
CA GLN A 108 20.44 -12.78 -2.77
C GLN A 108 19.85 -11.95 -1.63
N CYS A 109 20.58 -11.86 -0.53
CA CYS A 109 20.26 -10.98 0.58
C CYS A 109 21.34 -9.90 0.65
N TYR A 110 20.92 -8.65 0.61
CA TYR A 110 21.81 -7.52 0.78
C TYR A 110 21.72 -6.98 2.20
N ASP A 111 22.76 -6.32 2.67
CA ASP A 111 22.78 -5.74 4.00
C ASP A 111 21.94 -4.44 4.05
N PHE A 112 21.52 -4.09 5.27
CA PHE A 112 20.81 -2.84 5.55
C PHE A 112 21.47 -2.15 6.74
N HIS A 113 21.76 -0.87 6.60
CA HIS A 113 22.40 -0.06 7.63
C HIS A 113 21.69 1.29 7.77
N THR A 114 21.46 1.72 9.00
CA THR A 114 20.99 3.07 9.27
C THR A 114 22.18 4.03 9.31
N GLU A 115 21.98 5.26 8.82
CA GLU A 115 23.01 6.28 8.71
C GLU A 115 22.59 7.58 9.42
N GLY A 116 23.44 8.04 10.32
CA GLY A 116 23.18 9.27 11.07
C GLY A 116 22.03 9.17 12.07
N PRO A 117 21.64 10.28 12.68
CA PRO A 117 20.57 10.31 13.67
C PRO A 117 19.17 10.28 13.02
N VAL A 118 18.22 9.72 13.76
CA VAL A 118 16.79 9.89 13.46
C VAL A 118 16.39 11.32 13.69
N PHE A 119 15.65 11.93 12.78
CA PHE A 119 15.02 13.22 12.98
C PHE A 119 13.51 13.16 12.79
N SER A 120 12.82 14.16 13.29
CA SER A 120 11.37 14.23 13.20
C SER A 120 10.93 15.60 12.70
N THR A 121 9.80 15.65 12.00
CA THR A 121 9.19 16.88 11.52
C THR A 121 8.60 17.74 12.63
N LEU A 122 8.35 17.16 13.82
CA LEU A 122 7.84 17.86 15.00
C LEU A 122 8.70 17.52 16.22
N SER A 123 8.91 18.49 17.12
CA SER A 123 9.48 18.20 18.43
C SER A 123 8.48 17.40 19.30
N ASP A 124 8.99 16.78 20.34
CA ASP A 124 8.16 16.05 21.31
C ASP A 124 7.14 16.97 21.98
N GLU A 125 7.53 18.18 22.33
CA GLU A 125 6.67 19.19 22.97
C GLU A 125 5.54 19.62 22.03
N ALA A 126 5.86 19.90 20.76
CA ALA A 126 4.87 20.28 19.76
C ALA A 126 3.87 19.13 19.51
N HIS A 127 4.36 17.89 19.42
CA HIS A 127 3.50 16.74 19.24
C HIS A 127 2.58 16.52 20.45
N ARG A 128 3.09 16.60 21.67
CA ARG A 128 2.28 16.53 22.90
C ARG A 128 1.25 17.65 23.00
N ALA A 129 1.60 18.87 22.54
CA ALA A 129 0.65 19.97 22.48
C ALA A 129 -0.50 19.69 21.51
N ASN A 130 -0.20 19.13 20.34
CA ASN A 130 -1.22 18.69 19.37
C ASN A 130 -2.13 17.61 19.95
N ILE A 131 -1.59 16.61 20.66
CA ILE A 131 -2.37 15.58 21.32
C ILE A 131 -3.35 16.21 22.33
N ARG A 132 -2.86 17.14 23.20
CA ARG A 132 -3.74 17.81 24.18
C ARG A 132 -4.88 18.58 23.51
N ARG A 133 -4.61 19.26 22.39
CA ARG A 133 -5.66 19.94 21.60
C ARG A 133 -6.68 18.96 21.06
N CYS A 134 -6.23 17.83 20.49
CA CYS A 134 -7.12 16.80 19.96
C CYS A 134 -7.99 16.16 21.06
N VAL A 135 -7.41 15.89 22.23
CA VAL A 135 -8.17 15.40 23.40
C VAL A 135 -9.26 16.39 23.81
N ALA A 136 -8.96 17.71 23.79
CA ALA A 136 -9.96 18.73 24.09
C ALA A 136 -11.13 18.74 23.07
N HIS A 137 -10.86 18.48 21.80
CA HIS A 137 -11.91 18.32 20.79
C HIS A 137 -12.80 17.08 21.05
N CYS A 138 -12.21 15.94 21.40
CA CYS A 138 -12.95 14.75 21.76
C CYS A 138 -13.84 14.99 23.02
N LEU A 139 -13.29 15.66 24.04
CA LEU A 139 -14.03 15.95 25.28
C LEU A 139 -15.20 16.93 25.08
N ARG A 140 -15.12 17.83 24.10
CA ARG A 140 -16.23 18.71 23.72
C ARG A 140 -17.30 18.02 22.87
N GLY A 141 -17.01 16.83 22.36
CA GLY A 141 -17.92 16.10 21.48
C GLY A 141 -17.84 16.54 20.00
N ASP A 142 -16.79 17.28 19.62
CA ASP A 142 -16.59 17.70 18.21
C ASP A 142 -16.33 16.49 17.30
N VAL A 143 -15.68 15.46 17.83
CA VAL A 143 -15.30 14.22 17.13
C VAL A 143 -15.29 13.04 18.11
N PHE A 144 -15.43 11.82 17.58
CA PHE A 144 -15.31 10.59 18.38
C PHE A 144 -13.86 10.10 18.45
N GLN A 145 -13.09 10.33 17.39
CA GLN A 145 -11.72 9.87 17.25
C GLN A 145 -10.90 10.86 16.41
N ILE A 146 -9.64 11.06 16.80
CA ILE A 146 -8.64 11.80 16.01
C ILE A 146 -7.36 10.99 16.00
N VAL A 147 -6.78 10.82 14.83
CA VAL A 147 -5.44 10.24 14.67
C VAL A 147 -4.43 11.37 14.50
N VAL A 148 -3.51 11.47 15.46
CA VAL A 148 -2.43 12.47 15.44
C VAL A 148 -1.16 11.82 14.93
N SER A 149 -0.67 12.27 13.79
CA SER A 149 0.52 11.70 13.17
C SER A 149 1.76 12.57 13.37
N ARG A 150 2.92 11.93 13.23
CA ARG A 150 4.24 12.54 13.27
C ARG A 150 5.17 11.73 12.37
N ARG A 151 5.97 12.42 11.56
CA ARG A 151 6.94 11.77 10.69
C ARG A 151 8.30 11.67 11.38
N PHE A 152 8.88 10.48 11.35
CA PHE A 152 10.26 10.22 11.66
C PHE A 152 11.02 9.90 10.38
N CYS A 153 12.22 10.42 10.26
CA CYS A 153 13.07 10.24 9.10
C CYS A 153 14.42 9.66 9.54
N GLN A 154 14.91 8.69 8.78
CA GLN A 154 16.18 8.03 8.99
C GLN A 154 16.87 7.82 7.65
N ARG A 155 18.12 8.25 7.53
CA ARG A 155 18.95 7.85 6.39
C ARG A 155 19.34 6.38 6.53
N TYR A 156 19.45 5.70 5.40
CA TYR A 156 19.88 4.32 5.37
C TYR A 156 20.66 4.02 4.07
N SER A 157 21.41 2.92 4.07
CA SER A 157 22.02 2.32 2.90
C SER A 157 21.71 0.82 2.86
N GLY A 158 21.77 0.26 1.65
CA GLY A 158 21.50 -1.16 1.42
C GLY A 158 20.06 -1.46 1.06
N ASP A 159 19.60 -2.67 1.43
CA ASP A 159 18.33 -3.23 0.98
C ASP A 159 17.19 -2.98 1.99
N ASP A 160 16.27 -2.10 1.64
CA ASP A 160 15.12 -1.76 2.47
C ASP A 160 14.08 -2.90 2.58
N PHE A 161 14.12 -3.90 1.69
CA PHE A 161 13.32 -5.11 1.85
C PHE A 161 13.66 -5.87 3.14
N ARG A 162 14.91 -5.77 3.62
CA ARG A 162 15.28 -6.29 4.94
C ARG A 162 14.58 -5.56 6.08
N LEU A 163 14.41 -4.24 5.95
CA LEU A 163 13.63 -3.46 6.92
C LEU A 163 12.17 -3.92 6.96
N TYR A 164 11.56 -4.12 5.79
CA TYR A 164 10.21 -4.68 5.69
C TYR A 164 10.12 -6.07 6.34
N ARG A 165 11.09 -6.94 6.10
CA ARG A 165 11.13 -8.27 6.74
C ARG A 165 11.23 -8.19 8.26
N ALA A 166 12.02 -7.24 8.78
CA ALA A 166 12.10 -6.98 10.22
C ALA A 166 10.76 -6.48 10.77
N LEU A 167 10.13 -5.52 10.09
CA LEU A 167 8.80 -5.01 10.45
C LEU A 167 7.77 -6.15 10.52
N ARG A 168 7.73 -7.02 9.53
CA ARG A 168 6.86 -8.19 9.49
C ARG A 168 7.06 -9.12 10.67
N SER A 169 8.29 -9.27 11.15
CA SER A 169 8.62 -10.13 12.30
C SER A 169 8.24 -9.51 13.63
N ILE A 170 8.35 -8.18 13.75
CA ILE A 170 8.07 -7.45 14.99
C ILE A 170 6.56 -7.17 15.14
N ASN A 171 5.90 -6.86 14.04
CA ASN A 171 4.48 -6.51 14.00
C ASN A 171 3.74 -7.32 12.92
N PRO A 172 3.51 -8.62 13.14
CA PRO A 172 2.74 -9.43 12.20
C PRO A 172 1.28 -8.99 12.24
N SER A 173 0.78 -8.51 11.12
CA SER A 173 -0.59 -8.05 10.95
C SER A 173 -1.23 -8.71 9.73
N PRO A 174 -2.57 -8.73 9.61
CA PRO A 174 -3.25 -9.35 8.48
C PRO A 174 -2.88 -8.77 7.12
N TYR A 175 -2.58 -7.46 7.08
CA TYR A 175 -2.25 -6.76 5.85
C TYR A 175 -0.80 -6.31 5.86
N LEU A 176 0.02 -7.09 5.19
CA LEU A 176 1.45 -6.83 4.98
C LEU A 176 1.66 -6.49 3.52
N PHE A 177 2.26 -5.36 3.24
CA PHE A 177 2.49 -4.91 1.87
C PHE A 177 3.87 -4.31 1.69
N TYR A 178 4.42 -4.48 0.49
CA TYR A 178 5.65 -3.86 0.03
C TYR A 178 5.50 -3.54 -1.45
N PHE A 179 5.49 -2.26 -1.79
CA PHE A 179 5.44 -1.76 -3.15
C PHE A 179 6.76 -1.12 -3.52
N ASP A 180 7.37 -1.57 -4.60
CA ASP A 180 8.51 -0.92 -5.25
C ASP A 180 8.05 -0.27 -6.55
N PHE A 181 8.01 1.05 -6.56
CA PHE A 181 7.64 1.84 -7.74
C PHE A 181 8.88 2.39 -8.48
N GLY A 182 10.07 1.85 -8.20
CA GLY A 182 11.33 2.28 -8.80
C GLY A 182 11.95 3.48 -8.11
N GLY A 183 11.32 4.65 -8.20
CA GLY A 183 11.82 5.89 -7.60
C GLY A 183 11.59 5.97 -6.08
N PHE A 184 10.60 5.28 -5.57
CA PHE A 184 10.28 5.22 -4.14
C PHE A 184 9.60 3.89 -3.79
N ARG A 185 9.54 3.58 -2.49
CA ARG A 185 8.93 2.37 -1.96
C ARG A 185 7.94 2.71 -0.85
N ILE A 186 6.87 1.94 -0.79
CA ILE A 186 5.89 2.01 0.30
C ILE A 186 5.70 0.61 0.86
N PHE A 187 5.90 0.45 2.16
CA PHE A 187 5.67 -0.82 2.82
C PHE A 187 5.11 -0.61 4.22
N GLY A 188 4.40 -1.61 4.70
CA GLY A 188 3.76 -1.51 5.99
C GLY A 188 3.19 -2.82 6.50
N SER A 189 2.68 -2.72 7.72
CA SER A 189 1.94 -3.76 8.42
C SER A 189 0.71 -3.12 9.05
N SER A 190 -0.48 -3.47 8.57
CA SER A 190 -1.75 -2.89 9.03
C SER A 190 -2.66 -3.96 9.62
N PRO A 191 -3.28 -3.71 10.78
CA PRO A 191 -4.27 -4.62 11.34
C PRO A 191 -5.66 -4.44 10.73
N GLU A 192 -5.91 -3.35 10.03
CA GLU A 192 -7.26 -2.88 9.70
C GLU A 192 -7.60 -3.07 8.23
N THR A 193 -8.80 -3.61 7.99
CA THR A 193 -9.44 -3.65 6.67
C THR A 193 -10.12 -2.30 6.44
N HIS A 194 -9.70 -1.53 5.44
CA HIS A 194 -10.40 -0.31 5.08
C HIS A 194 -11.81 -0.62 4.54
N CYS A 195 -11.85 -1.38 3.47
CA CYS A 195 -13.09 -1.89 2.86
C CYS A 195 -12.74 -3.07 1.95
N ARG A 196 -13.52 -4.13 2.02
CA ARG A 196 -13.45 -5.25 1.09
C ARG A 196 -14.79 -5.41 0.40
N ILE A 197 -14.77 -5.46 -0.91
CA ILE A 197 -15.96 -5.71 -1.73
C ILE A 197 -15.83 -7.10 -2.36
N ASP A 198 -16.87 -7.91 -2.23
CA ASP A 198 -16.95 -9.25 -2.79
C ASP A 198 -18.35 -9.44 -3.39
N GLY A 199 -18.42 -9.42 -4.71
CA GLY A 199 -19.66 -9.37 -5.46
C GLY A 199 -20.51 -8.14 -5.12
N ASP A 200 -21.66 -8.37 -4.53
CA ASP A 200 -22.63 -7.34 -4.09
C ASP A 200 -22.47 -6.95 -2.60
N ARG A 201 -21.47 -7.48 -1.91
CA ARG A 201 -21.25 -7.27 -0.48
C ARG A 201 -20.02 -6.42 -0.20
N ALA A 202 -20.17 -5.44 0.67
CA ALA A 202 -19.07 -4.67 1.23
C ALA A 202 -18.82 -5.08 2.69
N TYR A 203 -17.57 -5.30 3.05
CA TYR A 203 -17.12 -5.67 4.39
C TYR A 203 -16.25 -4.56 4.96
N ILE A 204 -16.59 -4.14 6.17
CA ILE A 204 -15.83 -3.18 6.94
C ILE A 204 -15.66 -3.76 8.33
N ASP A 205 -14.41 -3.86 8.80
CA ASP A 205 -14.06 -4.38 10.11
C ASP A 205 -13.47 -3.23 10.96
N PRO A 206 -14.32 -2.35 11.53
CA PRO A 206 -13.82 -1.17 12.22
C PRO A 206 -13.12 -1.56 13.53
N ILE A 207 -11.91 -1.05 13.72
CA ILE A 207 -11.11 -1.25 14.92
C ILE A 207 -10.95 0.10 15.60
N ALA A 208 -11.36 0.17 16.87
CA ALA A 208 -11.05 1.30 17.74
C ALA A 208 -10.04 0.83 18.81
N GLY A 209 -8.83 1.37 18.75
CA GLY A 209 -7.80 1.04 19.74
C GLY A 209 -8.23 1.48 21.14
N THR A 210 -8.05 0.62 22.14
CA THR A 210 -8.30 0.93 23.55
C THR A 210 -7.02 0.70 24.36
N THR A 211 -6.81 1.52 25.38
CA THR A 211 -5.73 1.37 26.35
C THR A 211 -6.29 1.28 27.75
N ARG A 212 -5.52 0.68 28.65
CA ARG A 212 -5.86 0.69 30.09
C ARG A 212 -5.80 2.13 30.60
N ARG A 213 -6.79 2.49 31.41
CA ARG A 213 -6.76 3.74 32.17
C ARG A 213 -5.80 3.64 33.33
#